data_f198305974b509ce9e4b53d5f320c7dc
#
_entry.id   f198305974b509ce9e4b53d5f320c7dc
#
_cell.length_a   1.000
_cell.length_b   1.000
_cell.length_c   1.000
_cell.angle_alpha   90.00
_cell.angle_beta   90.00
_cell.angle_gamma   90.00
#
_symmetry.space_group_name_H-M   'P 1'
#
loop_
_entity.id
_entity.type
_entity.pdbx_description
1 polymer ?
#
loop_
_entity_poly.entity_id
_entity_poly.type
_entity_poly.pdbx_seq_one_letter_code
_entity_poly.pdbx_strand_id
1 'polypeptide(L)'
;MPVHLTYKPIRAPRGHGQMLLEPPAEKIGQLLEQNRSDGRNAAYDVQGLSLAELRAEARRSLLQDARQYTSAYRDVAATAGEDGPILLAGHQPQLFHPGVWFKNFALSALACRHGGQAVNLLIDNDILRNPSIRVPGGSSAEPQVASLPLDRVVEAIPFEQREIADAELFGSFA
;
A
#
# COMPACT_ATOMS: atom_id res chain seq x y z
N MET A 1 14.31 -29.13 11.90
CA MET A 1 13.32 -29.92 11.15
C MET A 1 13.11 -29.29 9.80
N PRO A 2 13.05 -30.06 8.68
CA PRO A 2 12.76 -29.46 7.40
C PRO A 2 11.34 -28.87 7.38
N VAL A 3 11.22 -27.61 7.00
CA VAL A 3 9.92 -26.95 6.81
C VAL A 3 9.31 -27.52 5.54
N HIS A 4 8.25 -28.32 5.68
CA HIS A 4 7.46 -28.78 4.55
C HIS A 4 6.62 -27.61 4.03
N LEU A 5 7.06 -26.98 2.94
CA LEU A 5 6.27 -25.98 2.23
C LEU A 5 5.17 -26.69 1.43
N THR A 6 3.93 -26.46 1.81
CA THR A 6 2.77 -26.95 1.07
C THR A 6 2.31 -25.87 0.10
N TYR A 7 2.36 -26.17 -1.21
CA TYR A 7 1.83 -25.26 -2.23
C TYR A 7 0.29 -25.23 -2.15
N LYS A 8 -0.25 -24.02 -1.89
CA LYS A 8 -1.69 -23.76 -1.95
C LYS A 8 -1.98 -22.86 -3.15
N PRO A 9 -2.68 -23.34 -4.19
CA PRO A 9 -3.03 -22.49 -5.32
C PRO A 9 -4.02 -21.41 -4.88
N ILE A 10 -3.62 -20.15 -5.03
CA ILE A 10 -4.49 -18.99 -4.74
C ILE A 10 -5.13 -18.58 -6.06
N ARG A 11 -6.46 -18.53 -6.11
CA ARG A 11 -7.23 -18.10 -7.29
C ARG A 11 -8.19 -17.01 -6.92
N ALA A 12 -8.27 -15.96 -7.76
CA ALA A 12 -9.28 -14.93 -7.63
C ALA A 12 -10.69 -15.54 -7.70
N PRO A 13 -11.64 -15.11 -6.84
CA PRO A 13 -13.02 -15.55 -6.91
C PRO A 13 -13.66 -15.07 -8.22
N ARG A 14 -14.67 -15.84 -8.70
CA ARG A 14 -15.37 -15.53 -9.95
C ARG A 14 -16.76 -14.91 -9.73
N GLY A 15 -17.27 -14.96 -8.50
CA GLY A 15 -18.58 -14.40 -8.16
C GLY A 15 -18.56 -12.89 -8.05
N HIS A 16 -19.67 -12.25 -8.40
CA HIS A 16 -19.84 -10.80 -8.22
C HIS A 16 -19.74 -10.43 -6.73
N GLY A 17 -19.03 -9.36 -6.40
CA GLY A 17 -18.85 -8.88 -5.03
C GLY A 17 -17.94 -9.77 -4.16
N GLN A 18 -17.36 -10.83 -4.70
CA GLN A 18 -16.42 -11.66 -3.97
C GLN A 18 -15.01 -11.10 -4.02
N MET A 19 -14.28 -11.30 -2.93
CA MET A 19 -12.87 -10.92 -2.80
C MET A 19 -12.07 -12.06 -2.20
N LEU A 20 -10.78 -12.10 -2.50
CA LEU A 20 -9.82 -12.98 -1.85
C LEU A 20 -8.91 -12.13 -0.96
N LEU A 21 -8.92 -12.45 0.31
CA LEU A 21 -7.97 -11.92 1.29
C LEU A 21 -7.23 -13.09 1.92
N GLU A 22 -5.91 -13.09 1.85
CA GLU A 22 -5.06 -14.12 2.46
C GLU A 22 -3.97 -13.42 3.30
N PRO A 23 -3.93 -13.64 4.61
CA PRO A 23 -4.87 -14.45 5.40
C PRO A 23 -6.27 -13.83 5.46
N PRO A 24 -7.32 -14.64 5.77
CA PRO A 24 -8.68 -14.13 5.93
C PRO A 24 -8.78 -13.04 7.00
N ALA A 25 -9.72 -12.09 6.82
CA ALA A 25 -9.87 -10.92 7.70
C ALA A 25 -10.08 -11.30 9.18
N GLU A 26 -10.72 -12.44 9.43
CA GLU A 26 -10.98 -12.96 10.77
C GLU A 26 -9.70 -13.35 11.51
N LYS A 27 -8.65 -13.72 10.79
CA LYS A 27 -7.34 -14.10 11.36
C LYS A 27 -6.42 -12.92 11.64
N ILE A 28 -6.71 -11.74 11.11
CA ILE A 28 -5.83 -10.57 11.25
C ILE A 28 -5.63 -10.18 12.72
N GLY A 29 -6.70 -10.20 13.54
CA GLY A 29 -6.59 -9.89 14.97
C GLY A 29 -5.63 -10.83 15.70
N GLN A 30 -5.71 -12.14 15.42
CA GLN A 30 -4.80 -13.12 15.99
C GLN A 30 -3.34 -12.89 15.54
N LEU A 31 -3.13 -12.59 14.27
CA LEU A 31 -1.78 -12.31 13.73
C LEU A 31 -1.19 -11.03 14.32
N LEU A 32 -1.99 -9.99 14.53
CA LEU A 32 -1.53 -8.76 15.19
C LEU A 32 -1.08 -9.04 16.63
N GLU A 33 -1.82 -9.84 17.37
CA GLU A 33 -1.45 -10.19 18.74
C GLU A 33 -0.20 -11.10 18.77
N GLN A 34 -0.10 -12.05 17.86
CA GLN A 34 1.10 -12.87 17.69
C GLN A 34 2.34 -12.01 17.41
N ASN A 35 2.26 -11.10 16.42
CA ASN A 35 3.36 -10.19 16.08
C ASN A 35 3.75 -9.28 17.25
N ARG A 36 2.76 -8.84 18.05
CA ARG A 36 3.01 -8.04 19.25
C ARG A 36 3.76 -8.84 20.31
N SER A 37 3.37 -10.08 20.53
CA SER A 37 4.02 -11.00 21.46
C SER A 37 5.44 -11.32 21.03
N ASP A 38 5.63 -11.71 19.77
CA ASP A 38 6.94 -12.05 19.21
C ASP A 38 7.90 -10.86 19.29
N GLY A 39 7.41 -9.67 18.97
CA GLY A 39 8.23 -8.46 19.06
C GLY A 39 8.59 -8.03 20.48
N ARG A 40 7.82 -8.39 21.50
CA ARG A 40 8.18 -8.15 22.92
C ARG A 40 9.24 -9.12 23.40
N ASN A 41 9.19 -10.36 22.91
CA ASN A 41 10.07 -11.45 23.35
C ASN A 41 11.38 -11.50 22.57
N ALA A 42 11.53 -10.73 21.50
CA ALA A 42 12.74 -10.73 20.69
C ALA A 42 13.88 -9.94 21.38
N ALA A 43 14.83 -10.66 21.95
CA ALA A 43 16.00 -10.11 22.64
C ALA A 43 17.19 -9.98 21.68
N TYR A 44 17.02 -9.20 20.61
CA TYR A 44 18.11 -8.92 19.67
C TYR A 44 18.75 -7.57 19.97
N ASP A 45 20.08 -7.53 19.89
CA ASP A 45 20.88 -6.31 19.86
C ASP A 45 21.24 -5.98 18.41
N VAL A 46 21.01 -4.74 18.03
CA VAL A 46 21.35 -4.21 16.69
C VAL A 46 22.29 -3.02 16.89
N GLN A 47 23.59 -3.24 16.82
CA GLN A 47 24.61 -2.22 16.97
C GLN A 47 24.52 -1.44 18.30
N GLY A 48 24.24 -2.12 19.40
CA GLY A 48 24.12 -1.52 20.73
C GLY A 48 22.73 -1.00 21.08
N LEU A 49 21.73 -1.15 20.20
CA LEU A 49 20.33 -0.85 20.46
C LEU A 49 19.53 -2.15 20.59
N SER A 50 18.69 -2.23 21.59
CA SER A 50 17.74 -3.34 21.66
C SER A 50 16.69 -3.25 20.52
N LEU A 51 16.20 -4.38 20.04
CA LEU A 51 15.14 -4.41 19.03
C LEU A 51 13.88 -3.65 19.50
N ALA A 52 13.61 -3.63 20.79
CA ALA A 52 12.47 -2.89 21.36
C ALA A 52 12.63 -1.38 21.20
N GLU A 53 13.82 -0.83 21.50
CA GLU A 53 14.13 0.58 21.31
C GLU A 53 14.09 0.96 19.83
N LEU A 54 14.71 0.15 18.96
CA LEU A 54 14.69 0.37 17.51
C LEU A 54 13.27 0.37 16.94
N ARG A 55 12.42 -0.56 17.39
CA ARG A 55 11.00 -0.59 17.00
C ARG A 55 10.24 0.65 17.44
N ALA A 56 10.46 1.09 18.67
CA ALA A 56 9.78 2.27 19.20
C ALA A 56 10.16 3.53 18.40
N GLU A 57 11.45 3.67 18.08
CA GLU A 57 11.95 4.78 17.28
C GLU A 57 11.43 4.71 15.84
N ALA A 58 11.60 3.58 15.16
CA ALA A 58 11.14 3.39 13.79
C ALA A 58 9.62 3.64 13.65
N ARG A 59 8.83 3.24 14.66
CA ARG A 59 7.40 3.48 14.69
C ARG A 59 7.06 4.96 14.77
N ARG A 60 7.73 5.71 15.66
CA ARG A 60 7.53 7.16 15.80
C ARG A 60 7.89 7.89 14.51
N SER A 61 9.08 7.63 13.99
CA SER A 61 9.56 8.23 12.75
C SER A 61 8.61 7.95 11.59
N LEU A 62 8.23 6.69 11.36
CA LEU A 62 7.30 6.31 10.28
C LEU A 62 5.98 7.07 10.37
N LEU A 63 5.37 7.15 11.55
CA LEU A 63 4.07 7.84 11.70
C LEU A 63 4.21 9.36 11.55
N GLN A 64 5.31 9.93 12.02
CA GLN A 64 5.61 11.35 11.84
C GLN A 64 5.80 11.68 10.37
N ASP A 65 6.64 10.94 9.65
CA ASP A 65 6.93 11.14 8.24
C ASP A 65 5.67 10.95 7.37
N ALA A 66 4.87 9.91 7.65
CA ALA A 66 3.62 9.66 6.96
C ALA A 66 2.61 10.80 7.15
N ARG A 67 2.51 11.37 8.35
CA ARG A 67 1.65 12.53 8.64
C ARG A 67 2.16 13.77 7.93
N GLN A 68 3.45 14.06 8.04
CA GLN A 68 4.07 15.22 7.39
C GLN A 68 3.87 15.17 5.87
N TYR A 69 4.15 14.03 5.24
CA TYR A 69 3.93 13.84 3.82
C TYR A 69 2.47 14.04 3.43
N THR A 70 1.55 13.40 4.15
CA THR A 70 0.12 13.45 3.82
C THR A 70 -0.47 14.84 4.03
N SER A 71 -0.03 15.58 5.07
CA SER A 71 -0.52 16.93 5.37
C SER A 71 -0.14 17.98 4.31
N ALA A 72 0.83 17.66 3.45
CA ALA A 72 1.21 18.56 2.36
C ALA A 72 0.12 18.69 1.26
N TYR A 73 -0.81 17.73 1.17
CA TYR A 73 -1.85 17.74 0.13
C TYR A 73 -3.28 17.43 0.62
N ARG A 74 -3.45 17.09 1.90
CA ARG A 74 -4.77 16.88 2.50
C ARG A 74 -4.72 17.00 4.02
N ASP A 75 -5.85 17.30 4.62
CA ASP A 75 -5.98 17.29 6.07
C ASP A 75 -5.83 15.86 6.62
N VAL A 76 -5.02 15.74 7.67
CA VAL A 76 -4.83 14.49 8.40
C VAL A 76 -5.57 14.60 9.71
N ALA A 77 -6.60 13.79 9.88
CA ALA A 77 -7.30 13.73 11.16
C ALA A 77 -6.35 13.31 12.28
N ALA A 78 -6.51 13.92 13.45
CA ALA A 78 -5.81 13.46 14.65
C ALA A 78 -6.21 12.01 14.91
N THR A 79 -5.24 11.08 14.77
CA THR A 79 -5.51 9.67 14.95
C THR A 79 -5.48 9.33 16.43
N ALA A 80 -6.57 8.75 16.91
CA ALA A 80 -6.61 8.16 18.23
C ALA A 80 -5.67 6.93 18.25
N GLY A 81 -4.81 6.84 19.28
CA GLY A 81 -4.05 5.63 19.57
C GLY A 81 -2.74 5.48 18.79
N GLU A 82 -1.72 6.27 19.13
CA GLU A 82 -0.36 6.06 18.64
C GLU A 82 0.21 4.69 19.01
N ASP A 83 -0.33 4.04 20.03
CA ASP A 83 0.07 2.72 20.51
C ASP A 83 -0.61 1.53 19.79
N GLY A 84 -1.62 1.78 18.95
CA GLY A 84 -2.32 0.76 18.18
C GLY A 84 -1.40 0.08 17.13
N PRO A 85 -1.79 -1.02 16.50
CA PRO A 85 -0.99 -1.67 15.46
C PRO A 85 -0.84 -0.76 14.24
N ILE A 86 0.32 -0.82 13.58
CA ILE A 86 0.50 -0.24 12.25
C ILE A 86 0.24 -1.34 11.22
N LEU A 87 -0.71 -1.09 10.34
CA LEU A 87 -0.96 -1.90 9.16
C LEU A 87 -0.36 -1.19 7.96
N LEU A 88 0.50 -1.88 7.24
CA LEU A 88 1.30 -1.32 6.17
C LEU A 88 0.98 -1.99 4.84
N ALA A 89 0.80 -1.21 3.78
CA ALA A 89 0.76 -1.68 2.41
C ALA A 89 1.57 -0.74 1.52
N GLY A 90 2.04 -1.22 0.38
CA GLY A 90 2.80 -0.39 -0.55
C GLY A 90 2.47 -0.69 -2.01
N HIS A 91 2.63 0.33 -2.85
CA HIS A 91 2.54 0.23 -4.29
C HIS A 91 3.21 1.44 -4.96
N GLN A 92 3.55 1.30 -6.24
CA GLN A 92 4.04 2.41 -7.04
C GLN A 92 2.98 3.52 -7.13
N PRO A 93 3.36 4.80 -7.30
CA PRO A 93 2.44 5.93 -7.41
C PRO A 93 1.76 5.99 -8.80
N GLN A 94 0.99 4.96 -9.14
CA GLN A 94 0.23 4.85 -10.38
C GLN A 94 -1.27 4.72 -10.11
N LEU A 95 -2.10 5.02 -11.11
CA LEU A 95 -3.51 4.65 -11.09
C LEU A 95 -3.65 3.15 -11.30
N PHE A 96 -4.33 2.49 -10.39
CA PHE A 96 -4.19 1.07 -10.14
C PHE A 96 -5.31 0.24 -10.76
N HIS A 97 -4.98 -1.01 -11.03
CA HIS A 97 -5.96 -2.06 -11.19
C HIS A 97 -6.90 -2.13 -9.97
N PRO A 98 -8.22 -2.44 -10.14
CA PRO A 98 -9.19 -2.50 -9.05
C PRO A 98 -8.77 -3.34 -7.84
N GLY A 99 -7.99 -4.41 -8.05
CA GLY A 99 -7.44 -5.21 -6.96
C GLY A 99 -6.44 -4.46 -6.06
N VAL A 100 -5.72 -3.49 -6.60
CA VAL A 100 -4.81 -2.63 -5.80
C VAL A 100 -5.61 -1.58 -5.05
N TRP A 101 -6.65 -1.01 -5.66
CA TRP A 101 -7.59 -0.13 -4.99
C TRP A 101 -8.25 -0.84 -3.80
N PHE A 102 -8.72 -2.07 -4.00
CA PHE A 102 -9.27 -2.89 -2.93
C PHE A 102 -8.30 -3.03 -1.75
N LYS A 103 -7.01 -3.24 -2.01
CA LYS A 103 -5.98 -3.32 -0.96
C LYS A 103 -5.96 -2.07 -0.07
N ASN A 104 -6.09 -0.88 -0.65
CA ASN A 104 -6.08 0.38 0.11
C ASN A 104 -7.33 0.51 1.00
N PHE A 105 -8.50 0.14 0.50
CA PHE A 105 -9.73 0.10 1.31
C PHE A 105 -9.66 -0.94 2.42
N ALA A 106 -9.15 -2.14 2.12
CA ALA A 106 -8.96 -3.20 3.10
C ALA A 106 -7.98 -2.77 4.20
N LEU A 107 -6.88 -2.10 3.83
CA LEU A 107 -5.90 -1.55 4.77
C LEU A 107 -6.57 -0.58 5.76
N SER A 108 -7.34 0.38 5.27
CA SER A 108 -8.06 1.35 6.08
C SER A 108 -9.10 0.69 7.00
N ALA A 109 -9.91 -0.21 6.45
CA ALA A 109 -10.95 -0.91 7.20
C ALA A 109 -10.38 -1.80 8.32
N LEU A 110 -9.28 -2.52 8.03
CA LEU A 110 -8.61 -3.36 9.02
C LEU A 110 -7.94 -2.52 10.11
N ALA A 111 -7.31 -1.41 9.76
CA ALA A 111 -6.72 -0.50 10.75
C ALA A 111 -7.81 0.06 11.69
N CYS A 112 -8.93 0.53 11.13
CA CYS A 112 -10.06 1.01 11.91
C CYS A 112 -10.62 -0.08 12.85
N ARG A 113 -10.84 -1.29 12.32
CA ARG A 113 -11.37 -2.43 13.08
C ARG A 113 -10.50 -2.82 14.27
N HIS A 114 -9.19 -2.68 14.15
CA HIS A 114 -8.22 -3.10 15.18
C HIS A 114 -7.62 -1.95 15.98
N GLY A 115 -8.19 -0.74 15.88
CA GLY A 115 -7.71 0.45 16.61
C GLY A 115 -6.28 0.82 16.24
N GLY A 116 -5.91 0.62 14.99
CA GLY A 116 -4.55 0.84 14.48
C GLY A 116 -4.44 1.98 13.49
N GLN A 117 -3.23 2.12 12.95
CA GLN A 117 -2.87 3.11 11.94
C GLN A 117 -2.71 2.42 10.58
N ALA A 118 -3.35 2.97 9.55
CA ALA A 118 -3.13 2.56 8.16
C ALA A 118 -2.03 3.41 7.54
N VAL A 119 -0.97 2.77 7.05
CA VAL A 119 0.10 3.46 6.33
C VAL A 119 0.23 2.86 4.93
N ASN A 120 0.05 3.67 3.90
CA ASN A 120 0.27 3.28 2.52
C ASN A 120 1.60 3.87 2.04
N LEU A 121 2.57 3.00 1.72
CA LEU A 121 3.86 3.40 1.17
C LEU A 121 3.74 3.68 -0.32
N LEU A 122 4.21 4.82 -0.76
CA LEU A 122 4.42 5.12 -2.17
C LEU A 122 5.83 4.67 -2.55
N ILE A 123 5.92 3.67 -3.43
CA ILE A 123 7.20 3.12 -3.91
C ILE A 123 7.60 3.91 -5.14
N ASP A 124 8.30 5.02 -4.93
CA ASP A 124 8.65 6.00 -5.97
C ASP A 124 10.03 5.78 -6.60
N ASN A 125 10.83 4.88 -6.06
CA ASN A 125 12.10 4.48 -6.64
C ASN A 125 11.97 3.46 -7.80
N ASP A 126 10.74 3.04 -8.14
CA ASP A 126 10.49 2.16 -9.28
C ASP A 126 10.36 2.94 -10.59
N ILE A 127 10.67 2.30 -11.71
CA ILE A 127 10.71 2.96 -13.03
C ILE A 127 9.31 3.09 -13.63
N LEU A 128 8.91 4.32 -13.96
CA LEU A 128 7.72 4.58 -14.75
C LEU A 128 8.02 4.42 -16.25
N ARG A 129 7.53 3.35 -16.86
CA ARG A 129 7.73 3.07 -18.28
C ARG A 129 6.69 3.73 -19.18
N ASN A 130 5.47 3.90 -18.69
CA ASN A 130 4.36 4.45 -19.45
C ASN A 130 3.45 5.31 -18.57
N PRO A 131 3.41 6.62 -18.74
CA PRO A 131 2.55 7.52 -17.97
C PRO A 131 1.13 7.55 -18.54
N SER A 132 0.48 6.40 -18.64
CA SER A 132 -0.90 6.29 -19.08
C SER A 132 -1.68 5.31 -18.22
N ILE A 133 -3.00 5.48 -18.20
CA ILE A 133 -3.92 4.52 -17.59
C ILE A 133 -4.71 3.77 -18.65
N ARG A 134 -4.99 2.52 -18.36
CA ARG A 134 -5.85 1.68 -19.18
C ARG A 134 -7.28 1.79 -18.66
N VAL A 135 -8.18 2.22 -19.52
CA VAL A 135 -9.60 2.34 -19.20
C VAL A 135 -10.43 1.45 -20.11
N PRO A 136 -11.55 0.89 -19.59
CA PRO A 136 -12.50 0.18 -20.43
C PRO A 136 -13.14 1.15 -21.42
N GLY A 137 -13.23 0.75 -22.68
CA GLY A 137 -13.88 1.47 -23.76
C GLY A 137 -14.69 0.52 -24.62
N GLY A 138 -15.20 1.01 -25.75
CA GLY A 138 -16.06 0.24 -26.65
C GLY A 138 -17.47 0.05 -26.12
N SER A 139 -18.12 -1.03 -26.53
CA SER A 139 -19.46 -1.39 -26.09
C SER A 139 -19.45 -2.65 -25.20
N SER A 140 -20.54 -2.96 -24.54
CA SER A 140 -20.68 -4.22 -23.78
C SER A 140 -20.59 -5.46 -24.67
N ALA A 141 -20.93 -5.34 -25.98
CA ALA A 141 -20.81 -6.41 -26.97
C ALA A 141 -19.38 -6.55 -27.51
N GLU A 142 -18.67 -5.43 -27.62
CA GLU A 142 -17.29 -5.36 -28.11
C GLU A 142 -16.44 -4.52 -27.15
N PRO A 143 -16.05 -5.09 -26.00
CA PRO A 143 -15.25 -4.38 -25.02
C PRO A 143 -13.83 -4.14 -25.57
N GLN A 144 -13.38 -2.91 -25.46
CA GLN A 144 -12.04 -2.49 -25.85
C GLN A 144 -11.28 -1.94 -24.65
N VAL A 145 -9.98 -1.78 -24.81
CA VAL A 145 -9.13 -1.10 -23.82
C VAL A 145 -8.56 0.14 -24.50
N ALA A 146 -8.92 1.31 -23.96
CA ALA A 146 -8.28 2.57 -24.32
C ALA A 146 -7.13 2.88 -23.36
N SER A 147 -6.11 3.57 -23.87
CA SER A 147 -5.00 4.07 -23.04
C SER A 147 -5.10 5.59 -23.02
N LEU A 148 -5.30 6.16 -21.84
CA LEU A 148 -5.35 7.60 -21.62
C LEU A 148 -4.00 8.06 -21.07
N PRO A 149 -3.24 8.91 -21.79
CA PRO A 149 -1.98 9.42 -21.30
C PRO A 149 -2.23 10.44 -20.18
N LEU A 150 -1.44 10.32 -19.11
CA LEU A 150 -1.37 11.30 -18.01
C LEU A 150 -0.32 12.38 -18.32
N ASP A 151 0.71 11.99 -19.05
CA ASP A 151 1.83 12.82 -19.39
C ASP A 151 2.53 12.25 -20.63
N ARG A 152 3.45 13.00 -21.21
CA ARG A 152 4.25 12.54 -22.34
C ARG A 152 5.26 11.46 -21.90
N VAL A 153 5.43 10.45 -22.73
CA VAL A 153 6.49 9.45 -22.54
C VAL A 153 7.85 10.12 -22.80
N VAL A 154 8.70 10.08 -21.80
CA VAL A 154 10.09 10.51 -21.87
C VAL A 154 11.00 9.35 -21.49
N GLU A 155 12.14 9.62 -20.93
CA GLU A 155 13.07 8.61 -20.46
C GLU A 155 12.45 7.70 -19.38
N ALA A 156 12.85 6.43 -19.33
CA ALA A 156 12.45 5.46 -18.31
C ALA A 156 13.28 5.67 -17.05
N ILE A 157 12.83 6.57 -16.21
CA ILE A 157 13.46 6.95 -14.94
C ILE A 157 12.53 6.64 -13.76
N PRO A 158 13.06 6.54 -12.52
CA PRO A 158 12.26 6.39 -11.30
C PRO A 158 11.24 7.54 -11.14
N PHE A 159 10.11 7.24 -10.49
CA PHE A 159 9.09 8.25 -10.21
C PHE A 159 9.65 9.45 -9.44
N GLU A 160 10.51 9.22 -8.43
CA GLU A 160 11.13 10.26 -7.60
C GLU A 160 12.01 11.26 -8.39
N GLN A 161 12.47 10.87 -9.58
CA GLN A 161 13.30 11.70 -10.46
C GLN A 161 12.52 12.32 -11.61
N ARG A 162 11.22 12.04 -11.68
CA ARG A 162 10.39 12.45 -12.81
C ARG A 162 9.77 13.82 -12.57
N GLU A 163 9.90 14.68 -13.55
CA GLU A 163 9.13 15.92 -13.68
C GLU A 163 7.97 15.72 -14.66
N ILE A 164 6.97 16.61 -14.60
CA ILE A 164 5.88 16.65 -15.58
C ILE A 164 6.45 17.18 -16.88
N ALA A 165 6.40 16.35 -17.94
CA ALA A 165 6.95 16.68 -19.25
C ALA A 165 5.99 17.50 -20.10
N ASP A 166 4.68 17.40 -19.86
CA ASP A 166 3.62 18.11 -20.56
C ASP A 166 2.55 18.58 -19.57
N ALA A 167 2.72 19.83 -19.12
CA ALA A 167 1.84 20.41 -18.09
C ALA A 167 0.39 20.60 -18.60
N GLU A 168 0.19 20.84 -19.89
CA GLU A 168 -1.13 21.00 -20.48
C GLU A 168 -1.87 19.64 -20.52
N LEU A 169 -1.20 18.61 -21.01
CA LEU A 169 -1.73 17.25 -21.01
C LEU A 169 -2.04 16.78 -19.59
N PHE A 170 -1.11 16.98 -18.66
CA PHE A 170 -1.30 16.59 -17.26
C PHE A 170 -2.47 17.33 -16.59
N GLY A 171 -2.58 18.65 -16.84
CA GLY A 171 -3.67 19.47 -16.31
C GLY A 171 -5.04 19.16 -16.94
N SER A 172 -5.07 18.62 -18.16
CA SER A 172 -6.33 18.24 -18.85
C SER A 172 -6.89 16.89 -18.38
N PHE A 173 -6.11 16.12 -17.62
CA PHE A 173 -6.51 14.78 -17.16
C PHE A 173 -7.55 14.82 -16.03
N ALA A 174 -7.64 15.89 -15.25
CA ALA A 174 -8.50 16.02 -14.07
C ALA A 174 -9.96 16.37 -14.41
#